data_7249ef880b16e0205b71a48460931d2e
#
_entry.id   7249ef880b16e0205b71a48460931d2e
#
_cell.length_a   1.000
_cell.length_b   1.000
_cell.length_c   1.000
_cell.angle_alpha   90.00
_cell.angle_beta   90.00
_cell.angle_gamma   90.00
#
_symmetry.space_group_name_H-M   'P 1'
#
loop_
_entity.id
_entity.type
_entity.pdbx_description
1 polymer ?
#
loop_
_entity_poly.entity_id
_entity_poly.type
_entity_poly.pdbx_seq_one_letter_code
_entity_poly.pdbx_strand_id
1 'polypeptide(L)'
;LFRSDAYSPLSQIPSVDIDGHGTYIASLAAGNADADEQFLGAAPESTLAVVKLKQAKQYLRDYYCIPETAVCYQETDLILGLKYLNDLADELGLPLVMCITIGSNLGGHVGTLPLPALLGSYSLMPDRIAVVGTGNEADKRHHYFNTIQSENDRKTVEIRVGENVSGFTLELWVLIPNLFSISIISPSGENTSKIPFHVGTSADIDF
;
A
#
# COMPACT_ATOMS: atom_id res chain seq x y z
N LEU A 1 -19.25 -17.59 -0.68
CA LEU A 1 -20.34 -17.06 0.16
C LEU A 1 -20.80 -18.17 1.10
N PHE A 2 -20.36 -18.11 2.36
CA PHE A 2 -20.89 -18.99 3.39
C PHE A 2 -22.16 -18.35 3.98
N ARG A 3 -23.33 -18.79 3.53
CA ARG A 3 -24.56 -18.52 4.24
C ARG A 3 -24.63 -19.50 5.40
N SER A 4 -24.45 -19.00 6.61
CA SER A 4 -24.41 -19.82 7.81
C SER A 4 -25.80 -19.90 8.47
N ASP A 5 -26.59 -20.89 8.13
CA ASP A 5 -27.71 -21.21 8.98
C ASP A 5 -27.49 -22.46 9.86
N ALA A 6 -26.34 -23.12 9.82
CA ALA A 6 -26.11 -24.36 10.56
C ALA A 6 -24.70 -24.69 11.04
N TYR A 7 -23.65 -23.88 10.73
CA TYR A 7 -22.28 -24.21 11.14
C TYR A 7 -21.54 -22.99 11.68
N SER A 8 -20.69 -23.20 12.69
CA SER A 8 -19.80 -22.14 13.16
C SER A 8 -18.93 -21.68 12.00
N PRO A 9 -18.99 -20.40 11.58
CA PRO A 9 -18.19 -19.87 10.45
C PRO A 9 -16.69 -20.16 10.62
N LEU A 10 -16.21 -20.15 11.86
CA LEU A 10 -14.80 -20.37 12.22
C LEU A 10 -14.30 -21.80 11.91
N SER A 11 -15.20 -22.80 11.83
CA SER A 11 -14.80 -24.18 11.47
C SER A 11 -14.52 -24.36 9.98
N GLN A 12 -15.02 -23.46 9.15
CA GLN A 12 -14.86 -23.53 7.68
C GLN A 12 -13.82 -22.56 7.13
N ILE A 13 -13.48 -21.53 7.90
CA ILE A 13 -12.51 -20.50 7.50
C ILE A 13 -11.29 -20.62 8.42
N PRO A 14 -10.16 -21.18 7.94
CA PRO A 14 -8.98 -21.40 8.78
C PRO A 14 -8.22 -20.10 9.09
N SER A 15 -8.72 -18.97 8.66
CA SER A 15 -8.06 -17.67 8.77
C SER A 15 -8.75 -16.80 9.82
N VAL A 16 -7.99 -16.33 10.80
CA VAL A 16 -8.46 -15.46 11.90
C VAL A 16 -7.78 -14.10 11.80
N ASP A 17 -8.49 -13.04 12.17
CA ASP A 17 -7.89 -11.71 12.33
C ASP A 17 -7.14 -11.67 13.68
N ILE A 18 -5.80 -11.71 13.62
CA ILE A 18 -4.94 -11.74 14.81
C ILE A 18 -4.69 -10.32 15.32
N ASP A 19 -4.58 -9.34 14.41
CA ASP A 19 -4.28 -7.96 14.74
C ASP A 19 -5.51 -7.14 15.13
N GLY A 20 -6.69 -7.58 14.70
CA GLY A 20 -7.97 -6.91 14.95
C GLY A 20 -8.23 -5.69 14.05
N HIS A 21 -7.27 -5.23 13.25
CA HIS A 21 -7.41 -4.05 12.41
C HIS A 21 -8.55 -4.22 11.38
N GLY A 22 -8.58 -5.35 10.66
CA GLY A 22 -9.64 -5.62 9.67
C GLY A 22 -11.03 -5.71 10.31
N THR A 23 -11.13 -6.35 11.46
CA THR A 23 -12.38 -6.44 12.25
C THR A 23 -12.85 -5.06 12.69
N TYR A 24 -11.96 -4.23 13.20
CA TYR A 24 -12.26 -2.86 13.61
C TYR A 24 -12.78 -2.02 12.43
N ILE A 25 -12.11 -2.06 11.30
CA ILE A 25 -12.54 -1.33 10.09
C ILE A 25 -13.89 -1.83 9.58
N ALA A 26 -14.11 -3.14 9.54
CA ALA A 26 -15.41 -3.71 9.15
C ALA A 26 -16.53 -3.28 10.09
N SER A 27 -16.26 -3.20 11.40
CA SER A 27 -17.21 -2.70 12.39
C SER A 27 -17.56 -1.23 12.15
N LEU A 28 -16.57 -0.37 11.92
CA LEU A 28 -16.82 1.05 11.61
C LEU A 28 -17.64 1.22 10.32
N ALA A 29 -17.38 0.38 9.31
CA ALA A 29 -18.10 0.44 8.04
C ALA A 29 -19.55 -0.04 8.16
N ALA A 30 -19.79 -1.18 8.79
CA ALA A 30 -21.08 -1.87 8.73
C ALA A 30 -21.44 -2.66 10.00
N GLY A 31 -20.88 -2.29 11.16
CA GLY A 31 -21.23 -2.92 12.43
C GLY A 31 -22.68 -2.64 12.83
N ASN A 32 -23.31 -3.64 13.45
CA ASN A 32 -24.67 -3.52 13.97
C ASN A 32 -24.73 -2.49 15.11
N ALA A 33 -25.94 -2.01 15.38
CA ALA A 33 -26.20 -1.14 16.52
C ALA A 33 -25.88 -1.86 17.84
N ASP A 34 -25.10 -1.19 18.67
CA ASP A 34 -24.88 -1.56 20.07
C ASP A 34 -25.33 -0.38 20.94
N ALA A 35 -26.45 -0.59 21.65
CA ALA A 35 -27.06 0.46 22.46
C ALA A 35 -26.26 0.75 23.74
N ASP A 36 -25.58 -0.25 24.29
CA ASP A 36 -24.80 -0.11 25.51
C ASP A 36 -23.51 0.69 25.26
N GLU A 37 -22.86 0.45 24.12
CA GLU A 37 -21.65 1.16 23.71
C GLU A 37 -21.95 2.43 22.88
N GLN A 38 -23.21 2.73 22.61
CA GLN A 38 -23.65 3.84 21.74
C GLN A 38 -22.96 3.83 20.36
N PHE A 39 -22.82 2.64 19.79
CA PHE A 39 -22.13 2.41 18.55
C PHE A 39 -23.07 1.98 17.43
N LEU A 40 -22.80 2.49 16.22
CA LEU A 40 -23.44 2.08 14.98
C LEU A 40 -22.46 2.28 13.83
N GLY A 41 -22.25 1.27 13.01
CA GLY A 41 -21.46 1.40 11.78
C GLY A 41 -22.11 2.36 10.78
N ALA A 42 -21.31 2.87 9.86
CA ALA A 42 -21.78 3.88 8.89
C ALA A 42 -22.89 3.34 7.95
N ALA A 43 -22.84 2.05 7.62
CA ALA A 43 -23.80 1.38 6.75
C ALA A 43 -24.20 -0.01 7.33
N PRO A 44 -24.94 -0.06 8.44
CA PRO A 44 -25.18 -1.30 9.20
C PRO A 44 -25.99 -2.34 8.45
N GLU A 45 -26.77 -1.93 7.46
CA GLU A 45 -27.59 -2.84 6.65
C GLU A 45 -26.85 -3.31 5.37
N SER A 46 -25.59 -2.93 5.18
CA SER A 46 -24.83 -3.36 4.02
C SER A 46 -24.36 -4.81 4.13
N THR A 47 -24.20 -5.47 3.00
CA THR A 47 -23.56 -6.78 2.92
C THR A 47 -22.04 -6.61 2.98
N LEU A 48 -21.39 -7.28 3.92
CA LEU A 48 -19.93 -7.28 4.03
C LEU A 48 -19.31 -8.40 3.19
N ALA A 49 -18.35 -8.03 2.37
CA ALA A 49 -17.44 -8.97 1.71
C ALA A 49 -16.00 -8.62 2.13
N VAL A 50 -15.30 -9.56 2.73
CA VAL A 50 -13.98 -9.33 3.32
C VAL A 50 -12.95 -10.24 2.66
N VAL A 51 -11.83 -9.64 2.25
CA VAL A 51 -10.66 -10.39 1.78
C VAL A 51 -9.56 -10.24 2.82
N LYS A 52 -9.15 -11.36 3.42
CA LYS A 52 -7.98 -11.41 4.28
C LYS A 52 -6.73 -11.63 3.43
N LEU A 53 -5.83 -10.67 3.47
CA LEU A 53 -4.53 -10.78 2.81
C LEU A 53 -3.59 -11.68 3.62
N LYS A 54 -2.78 -12.46 2.94
CA LYS A 54 -1.66 -13.18 3.54
C LYS A 54 -0.44 -12.27 3.63
N GLN A 55 0.45 -12.56 4.56
CA GLN A 55 1.75 -11.88 4.68
C GLN A 55 2.54 -11.99 3.36
N ALA A 56 3.28 -10.95 3.05
CA ALA A 56 4.20 -10.95 1.91
C ALA A 56 5.21 -12.09 2.03
N LYS A 57 5.58 -12.65 0.89
CA LYS A 57 6.55 -13.75 0.82
C LYS A 57 7.94 -13.30 1.28
N GLN A 58 8.70 -14.22 1.89
CA GLN A 58 9.99 -13.92 2.49
C GLN A 58 10.95 -13.24 1.51
N TYR A 59 11.06 -13.70 0.28
CA TYR A 59 11.96 -13.10 -0.71
C TYR A 59 11.65 -11.62 -1.01
N LEU A 60 10.37 -11.19 -0.91
CA LEU A 60 10.01 -9.78 -1.05
C LEU A 60 10.41 -8.99 0.18
N ARG A 61 10.22 -9.58 1.36
CA ARG A 61 10.66 -8.97 2.62
C ARG A 61 12.16 -8.75 2.64
N ASP A 62 12.93 -9.74 2.20
CA ASP A 62 14.39 -9.66 2.11
C ASP A 62 14.82 -8.59 1.10
N TYR A 63 14.19 -8.57 -0.08
CA TYR A 63 14.48 -7.59 -1.12
C TYR A 63 14.24 -6.14 -0.67
N TYR A 64 13.16 -5.88 0.06
CA TYR A 64 12.84 -4.55 0.57
C TYR A 64 13.40 -4.27 1.97
N CYS A 65 14.25 -5.13 2.50
CA CYS A 65 14.83 -5.01 3.84
C CYS A 65 13.79 -4.85 4.95
N ILE A 66 12.65 -5.56 4.84
CA ILE A 66 11.54 -5.45 5.80
C ILE A 66 11.84 -6.30 7.03
N PRO A 67 11.83 -5.75 8.24
CA PRO A 67 12.04 -6.51 9.47
C PRO A 67 11.03 -7.65 9.63
N GLU A 68 11.46 -8.78 10.20
CA GLU A 68 10.58 -9.94 10.40
C GLU A 68 9.33 -9.63 11.25
N THR A 69 9.44 -8.69 12.17
CA THR A 69 8.35 -8.27 13.04
C THR A 69 7.32 -7.36 12.37
N ALA A 70 7.64 -6.81 11.21
CA ALA A 70 6.74 -5.91 10.49
C ALA A 70 5.65 -6.67 9.75
N VAL A 71 4.41 -6.20 9.85
CA VAL A 71 3.28 -6.72 9.07
C VAL A 71 3.30 -6.06 7.70
N CYS A 72 3.39 -6.85 6.65
CA CYS A 72 3.38 -6.33 5.28
C CYS A 72 2.70 -7.30 4.31
N TYR A 73 2.16 -6.75 3.24
CA TYR A 73 1.41 -7.47 2.21
C TYR A 73 2.00 -7.19 0.83
N GLN A 74 1.76 -8.07 -0.11
CA GLN A 74 2.20 -7.87 -1.49
C GLN A 74 1.06 -7.30 -2.36
N GLU A 75 1.40 -6.38 -3.24
CA GLU A 75 0.45 -5.68 -4.10
C GLU A 75 -0.37 -6.64 -4.97
N THR A 76 0.23 -7.72 -5.46
CA THR A 76 -0.45 -8.71 -6.29
C THR A 76 -1.61 -9.40 -5.58
N ASP A 77 -1.49 -9.68 -4.29
CA ASP A 77 -2.57 -10.29 -3.50
C ASP A 77 -3.71 -9.29 -3.27
N LEU A 78 -3.37 -8.01 -3.10
CA LEU A 78 -4.36 -6.94 -3.01
C LEU A 78 -5.13 -6.77 -4.32
N ILE A 79 -4.44 -6.74 -5.46
CA ILE A 79 -5.04 -6.68 -6.79
C ILE A 79 -6.00 -7.85 -7.02
N LEU A 80 -5.59 -9.08 -6.68
CA LEU A 80 -6.44 -10.27 -6.81
C LEU A 80 -7.65 -10.21 -5.86
N GLY A 81 -7.47 -9.69 -4.65
CA GLY A 81 -8.55 -9.48 -3.70
C GLY A 81 -9.59 -8.47 -4.21
N LEU A 82 -9.14 -7.35 -4.77
CA LEU A 82 -10.03 -6.34 -5.36
C LEU A 82 -10.79 -6.89 -6.57
N LYS A 83 -10.10 -7.66 -7.42
CA LYS A 83 -10.76 -8.34 -8.54
C LYS A 83 -11.85 -9.28 -8.04
N TYR A 84 -11.57 -10.12 -7.04
CA TYR A 84 -12.54 -11.01 -6.45
C TYR A 84 -13.78 -10.26 -5.92
N LEU A 85 -13.59 -9.16 -5.20
CA LEU A 85 -14.69 -8.34 -4.68
C LEU A 85 -15.53 -7.73 -5.80
N ASN A 86 -14.88 -7.28 -6.88
CA ASN A 86 -15.59 -6.76 -8.05
C ASN A 86 -16.43 -7.84 -8.72
N ASP A 87 -15.83 -9.00 -9.00
CA ASP A 87 -16.52 -10.13 -9.65
C ASP A 87 -17.71 -10.62 -8.79
N LEU A 88 -17.53 -10.65 -7.46
CA LEU A 88 -18.60 -11.00 -6.51
C LEU A 88 -19.75 -9.98 -6.55
N ALA A 89 -19.45 -8.69 -6.62
CA ALA A 89 -20.48 -7.67 -6.70
C ALA A 89 -21.28 -7.76 -8.01
N ASP A 90 -20.61 -8.08 -9.12
CA ASP A 90 -21.28 -8.34 -10.40
C ASP A 90 -22.18 -9.57 -10.32
N GLU A 91 -21.71 -10.67 -9.72
CA GLU A 91 -22.51 -11.88 -9.52
C GLU A 91 -23.77 -11.63 -8.67
N LEU A 92 -23.65 -10.80 -7.64
CA LEU A 92 -24.75 -10.44 -6.76
C LEU A 92 -25.66 -9.34 -7.31
N GLY A 93 -25.24 -8.63 -8.35
CA GLY A 93 -25.94 -7.46 -8.89
C GLY A 93 -26.05 -6.31 -7.89
N LEU A 94 -25.01 -6.12 -7.05
CA LEU A 94 -24.99 -5.12 -5.99
C LEU A 94 -23.95 -4.03 -6.28
N PRO A 95 -24.21 -2.77 -5.86
CA PRO A 95 -23.18 -1.74 -5.85
C PRO A 95 -22.06 -2.13 -4.86
N LEU A 96 -20.82 -1.72 -5.16
CA LEU A 96 -19.63 -2.04 -4.37
C LEU A 96 -18.92 -0.79 -3.90
N VAL A 97 -18.69 -0.69 -2.60
CA VAL A 97 -17.74 0.26 -2.00
C VAL A 97 -16.52 -0.52 -1.52
N MET A 98 -15.38 -0.33 -2.17
CA MET A 98 -14.11 -0.94 -1.80
C MET A 98 -13.40 -0.06 -0.78
N CYS A 99 -13.23 -0.56 0.45
CA CYS A 99 -12.52 0.13 1.52
C CYS A 99 -11.10 -0.44 1.66
N ILE A 100 -10.08 0.38 1.39
CA ILE A 100 -8.67 -0.02 1.41
C ILE A 100 -7.95 0.80 2.48
N THR A 101 -7.63 0.18 3.60
CA THR A 101 -7.03 0.82 4.77
C THR A 101 -5.57 0.41 5.01
N ILE A 102 -4.91 0.04 3.95
CA ILE A 102 -3.46 -0.22 3.89
C ILE A 102 -2.82 0.72 2.88
N GLY A 103 -1.58 1.10 3.12
CA GLY A 103 -0.85 2.02 2.26
C GLY A 103 0.59 1.59 2.06
N SER A 104 1.30 2.30 1.20
CA SER A 104 2.71 2.12 0.92
C SER A 104 3.35 3.46 0.64
N ASN A 105 4.64 3.59 0.98
CA ASN A 105 5.49 4.71 0.57
C ASN A 105 6.20 4.46 -0.77
N LEU A 106 6.07 3.24 -1.32
CA LEU A 106 6.68 2.86 -2.58
C LEU A 106 5.85 3.33 -3.77
N GLY A 107 6.53 3.64 -4.86
CA GLY A 107 5.92 3.94 -6.15
C GLY A 107 5.77 5.43 -6.45
N GLY A 108 5.55 5.73 -7.73
CA GLY A 108 5.33 7.09 -8.22
C GLY A 108 3.94 7.60 -7.83
N HIS A 109 3.87 8.83 -7.33
CA HIS A 109 2.64 9.46 -6.84
C HIS A 109 1.74 10.03 -7.96
N VAL A 110 1.82 9.47 -9.16
CA VAL A 110 1.05 9.91 -10.35
C VAL A 110 -0.05 8.95 -10.78
N GLY A 111 -0.29 7.90 -10.00
CA GLY A 111 -1.40 6.98 -10.24
C GLY A 111 -1.23 6.01 -11.41
N THR A 112 -0.04 5.85 -11.96
CA THR A 112 0.23 5.01 -13.15
C THR A 112 0.66 3.58 -12.84
N LEU A 113 0.89 3.25 -11.59
CA LEU A 113 1.24 1.90 -11.17
C LEU A 113 0.03 0.96 -11.20
N PRO A 114 0.23 -0.37 -11.20
CA PRO A 114 -0.85 -1.35 -11.40
C PRO A 114 -2.03 -1.19 -10.46
N LEU A 115 -1.81 -1.04 -9.16
CA LEU A 115 -2.89 -0.91 -8.19
C LEU A 115 -3.67 0.40 -8.35
N PRO A 116 -3.05 1.60 -8.38
CA PRO A 116 -3.77 2.84 -8.66
C PRO A 116 -4.52 2.83 -10.00
N ALA A 117 -3.93 2.27 -11.06
CA ALA A 117 -4.57 2.18 -12.36
C ALA A 117 -5.81 1.27 -12.32
N LEU A 118 -5.75 0.14 -11.60
CA LEU A 118 -6.90 -0.74 -11.39
C LEU A 118 -8.02 -0.04 -10.62
N LEU A 119 -7.70 0.63 -9.51
CA LEU A 119 -8.67 1.39 -8.72
C LEU A 119 -9.31 2.51 -9.54
N GLY A 120 -8.51 3.22 -10.34
CA GLY A 120 -9.00 4.22 -11.29
C GLY A 120 -9.98 3.62 -12.28
N SER A 121 -9.68 2.44 -12.85
CA SER A 121 -10.59 1.75 -13.78
C SER A 121 -11.91 1.35 -13.13
N TYR A 122 -11.87 0.81 -11.92
CA TYR A 122 -13.11 0.48 -11.18
C TYR A 122 -13.94 1.72 -10.85
N SER A 123 -13.30 2.81 -10.47
CA SER A 123 -14.00 4.07 -10.15
C SER A 123 -14.71 4.72 -11.35
N LEU A 124 -14.39 4.28 -12.58
CA LEU A 124 -15.11 4.69 -13.79
C LEU A 124 -16.31 3.79 -14.11
N MET A 125 -16.44 2.66 -13.45
CA MET A 125 -17.57 1.75 -13.64
C MET A 125 -18.79 2.24 -12.85
N PRO A 126 -20.00 2.03 -13.37
CA PRO A 126 -21.23 2.29 -12.59
C PRO A 126 -21.24 1.47 -11.29
N ASP A 127 -21.79 2.06 -10.25
CA ASP A 127 -21.98 1.40 -8.95
C ASP A 127 -20.69 0.88 -8.28
N ARG A 128 -19.55 1.48 -8.59
CA ARG A 128 -18.25 1.18 -8.00
C ARG A 128 -17.62 2.41 -7.38
N ILE A 129 -17.23 2.31 -6.11
CA ILE A 129 -16.51 3.35 -5.38
C ILE A 129 -15.29 2.73 -4.72
N ALA A 130 -14.12 3.33 -4.89
CA ALA A 130 -12.92 2.98 -4.15
C ALA A 130 -12.59 4.08 -3.13
N VAL A 131 -12.43 3.70 -1.87
CA VAL A 131 -12.04 4.57 -0.76
C VAL A 131 -10.70 4.10 -0.22
N VAL A 132 -9.71 4.97 -0.26
CA VAL A 132 -8.33 4.67 0.14
C VAL A 132 -7.92 5.60 1.28
N GLY A 133 -7.34 5.04 2.32
CA GLY A 133 -6.74 5.83 3.40
C GLY A 133 -5.45 6.52 2.95
N THR A 134 -5.17 7.69 3.51
CA THR A 134 -3.93 8.45 3.21
C THR A 134 -2.72 8.00 4.02
N GLY A 135 -2.89 7.00 4.90
CA GLY A 135 -1.85 6.51 5.80
C GLY A 135 -1.69 7.34 7.07
N ASN A 136 -0.81 6.88 7.96
CA ASN A 136 -0.59 7.46 9.28
C ASN A 136 0.87 7.94 9.46
N GLU A 137 1.56 8.26 8.37
CA GLU A 137 3.00 8.51 8.38
C GLU A 137 3.40 9.97 8.11
N ALA A 138 2.46 10.91 8.27
CA ALA A 138 2.70 12.33 7.99
C ALA A 138 3.90 12.93 8.73
N ASP A 139 4.21 12.44 9.94
CA ASP A 139 5.32 12.87 10.79
C ASP A 139 6.63 12.09 10.57
N LYS A 140 6.60 11.00 9.79
CA LYS A 140 7.75 10.08 9.60
C LYS A 140 8.75 10.56 8.56
N ARG A 141 8.38 11.53 7.73
CA ARG A 141 9.24 12.10 6.67
C ARG A 141 9.77 11.06 5.68
N HIS A 142 8.94 10.08 5.32
CA HIS A 142 9.27 9.03 4.36
C HIS A 142 9.09 9.46 2.90
N HIS A 143 8.70 10.71 2.65
CA HIS A 143 8.48 11.28 1.33
C HIS A 143 9.15 12.65 1.22
N TYR A 144 9.77 12.90 0.05
CA TYR A 144 10.31 14.20 -0.33
C TYR A 144 9.88 14.53 -1.75
N PHE A 145 9.44 15.75 -1.96
CA PHE A 145 9.10 16.28 -3.27
C PHE A 145 9.84 17.59 -3.53
N ASN A 146 10.36 17.75 -4.72
CA ASN A 146 10.94 19.01 -5.17
C ASN A 146 10.90 19.12 -6.72
N THR A 147 11.25 20.29 -7.23
CA THR A 147 11.31 20.55 -8.65
C THR A 147 12.72 21.03 -9.03
N ILE A 148 13.29 20.45 -10.07
CA ILE A 148 14.51 20.91 -10.73
C ILE A 148 14.10 21.95 -11.76
N GLN A 149 14.63 23.17 -11.61
CA GLN A 149 14.19 24.33 -12.41
C GLN A 149 14.97 24.49 -13.73
N SER A 150 16.20 23.98 -13.79
CA SER A 150 17.08 24.12 -14.95
C SER A 150 18.08 22.98 -15.02
N GLU A 151 18.79 22.85 -16.16
CA GLU A 151 19.77 21.77 -16.40
C GLU A 151 20.92 21.70 -15.37
N ASN A 152 21.27 22.82 -14.74
CA ASN A 152 22.33 22.86 -13.74
C ASN A 152 21.82 22.96 -12.30
N ASP A 153 20.51 22.93 -12.09
CA ASP A 153 19.94 22.95 -10.75
C ASP A 153 20.19 21.61 -10.05
N ARG A 154 20.46 21.68 -8.75
CA ARG A 154 20.72 20.52 -7.91
C ARG A 154 19.94 20.64 -6.62
N LYS A 155 19.38 19.53 -6.17
CA LYS A 155 18.73 19.42 -4.88
C LYS A 155 19.46 18.36 -4.06
N THR A 156 19.86 18.73 -2.87
CA THR A 156 20.42 17.78 -1.90
C THR A 156 19.30 17.34 -0.98
N VAL A 157 19.18 16.04 -0.83
CA VAL A 157 18.21 15.41 0.07
C VAL A 157 19.00 14.67 1.15
N GLU A 158 18.80 15.05 2.40
CA GLU A 158 19.40 14.36 3.53
C GLU A 158 18.51 13.16 3.90
N ILE A 159 19.13 11.97 3.95
CA ILE A 159 18.48 10.73 4.34
C ILE A 159 19.01 10.35 5.70
N ARG A 160 18.12 10.26 6.69
CA ARG A 160 18.46 9.76 8.02
C ARG A 160 18.06 8.30 8.14
N VAL A 161 19.06 7.45 8.31
CA VAL A 161 18.87 6.03 8.60
C VAL A 161 18.71 5.87 10.10
N GLY A 162 17.67 5.13 10.52
CA GLY A 162 17.41 4.87 11.94
C GLY A 162 18.45 3.93 12.57
N GLU A 163 18.47 3.88 13.89
CA GLU A 163 19.32 2.93 14.61
C GLU A 163 18.87 1.50 14.35
N ASN A 164 19.84 0.59 14.23
CA ASN A 164 19.60 -0.85 13.99
C ASN A 164 18.85 -1.19 12.69
N VAL A 165 18.83 -0.29 11.70
CA VAL A 165 18.30 -0.54 10.38
C VAL A 165 19.40 -1.20 9.53
N SER A 166 19.15 -2.44 9.08
CA SER A 166 20.09 -3.21 8.25
C SER A 166 20.10 -2.80 6.78
N GLY A 167 19.07 -2.12 6.33
CA GLY A 167 18.93 -1.64 4.96
C GLY A 167 17.59 -0.95 4.73
N PHE A 168 17.51 -0.22 3.63
CA PHE A 168 16.27 0.43 3.20
C PHE A 168 16.23 0.56 1.68
N THR A 169 15.05 0.72 1.14
CA THR A 169 14.83 1.02 -0.28
C THR A 169 14.50 2.50 -0.45
N LEU A 170 15.18 3.15 -1.39
CA LEU A 170 14.90 4.51 -1.82
C LEU A 170 14.49 4.49 -3.29
N GLU A 171 13.33 5.05 -3.59
CA GLU A 171 12.84 5.20 -4.96
C GLU A 171 12.87 6.67 -5.37
N LEU A 172 13.47 6.95 -6.53
CA LEU A 172 13.43 8.27 -7.15
C LEU A 172 12.54 8.21 -8.39
N TRP A 173 11.42 8.89 -8.31
CA TRP A 173 10.47 9.01 -9.41
C TRP A 173 10.56 10.36 -10.09
N VAL A 174 10.63 10.35 -11.41
CA VAL A 174 10.70 11.55 -12.24
C VAL A 174 9.71 11.47 -13.38
N LEU A 175 9.19 12.62 -13.83
CA LEU A 175 8.26 12.68 -14.95
C LEU A 175 9.02 12.64 -16.27
N ILE A 176 8.59 11.79 -17.18
CA ILE A 176 9.08 11.72 -18.57
C ILE A 176 8.72 13.06 -19.27
N PRO A 177 9.59 13.62 -20.12
CA PRO A 177 10.86 13.07 -20.67
C PRO A 177 12.13 13.48 -19.92
N ASN A 178 12.05 13.93 -18.68
CA ASN A 178 13.19 14.44 -17.94
C ASN A 178 14.19 13.32 -17.62
N LEU A 179 15.48 13.65 -17.77
CA LEU A 179 16.58 12.79 -17.41
C LEU A 179 17.33 13.38 -16.23
N PHE A 180 17.67 12.54 -15.28
CA PHE A 180 18.37 12.92 -14.05
C PHE A 180 19.65 12.10 -13.89
N SER A 181 20.55 12.62 -13.11
CA SER A 181 21.66 11.87 -12.53
C SER A 181 21.63 12.06 -11.02
N ILE A 182 22.04 11.05 -10.29
CA ILE A 182 22.19 11.11 -8.84
C ILE A 182 23.66 10.99 -8.46
N SER A 183 23.99 11.54 -7.30
CA SER A 183 25.25 11.26 -6.60
C SER A 183 24.89 11.00 -5.14
N ILE A 184 25.60 10.08 -4.51
CA ILE A 184 25.41 9.74 -3.10
C ILE A 184 26.62 10.27 -2.34
N ILE A 185 26.37 10.93 -1.22
CA ILE A 185 27.40 11.43 -0.32
C ILE A 185 27.29 10.65 0.98
N SER A 186 28.37 9.97 1.36
CA SER A 186 28.42 9.22 2.62
C SER A 186 28.46 10.16 3.83
N PRO A 187 28.21 9.69 5.04
CA PRO A 187 28.39 10.47 6.25
C PRO A 187 29.83 10.97 6.48
N SER A 188 30.84 10.27 5.92
CA SER A 188 32.25 10.68 5.97
C SER A 188 32.59 11.78 4.94
N GLY A 189 31.66 12.11 4.04
CA GLY A 189 31.85 13.13 3.00
C GLY A 189 32.37 12.59 1.67
N GLU A 190 32.54 11.29 1.54
CA GLU A 190 32.87 10.65 0.26
C GLU A 190 31.72 10.81 -0.71
N ASN A 191 32.02 11.08 -1.96
CA ASN A 191 31.01 11.36 -2.98
C ASN A 191 31.18 10.41 -4.16
N THR A 192 30.09 9.76 -4.56
CA THR A 192 30.10 8.96 -5.79
C THR A 192 30.27 9.85 -7.02
N SER A 193 30.77 9.27 -8.09
CA SER A 193 30.60 9.85 -9.42
C SER A 193 29.11 9.95 -9.76
N LYS A 194 28.76 10.80 -10.73
CA LYS A 194 27.38 10.89 -11.20
C LYS A 194 26.92 9.55 -11.77
N ILE A 195 25.82 9.04 -11.23
CA ILE A 195 25.15 7.85 -11.71
C ILE A 195 24.05 8.31 -12.68
N PRO A 196 24.19 8.08 -13.98
CA PRO A 196 23.20 8.47 -14.96
C PRO A 196 21.98 7.54 -14.88
N PHE A 197 20.81 8.05 -15.25
CA PHE A 197 19.62 7.23 -15.41
C PHE A 197 19.73 6.41 -16.71
N HIS A 198 19.90 5.10 -16.57
CA HIS A 198 19.86 4.13 -17.65
C HIS A 198 19.04 2.91 -17.26
N VAL A 199 18.14 2.49 -18.14
CA VAL A 199 17.33 1.29 -17.90
C VAL A 199 18.23 0.05 -17.88
N GLY A 200 18.08 -0.78 -16.87
CA GLY A 200 18.76 -2.08 -16.73
C GLY A 200 20.23 -1.97 -16.27
N THR A 201 20.67 -0.82 -15.77
CA THR A 201 21.99 -0.71 -15.15
C THR A 201 21.91 -0.80 -13.64
N SER A 202 22.90 -1.44 -13.02
CA SER A 202 23.15 -1.44 -11.58
C SER A 202 24.58 -1.02 -11.28
N ALA A 203 24.81 -0.46 -10.12
CA ALA A 203 26.13 -0.15 -9.60
C ALA A 203 26.17 -0.49 -8.10
N ASP A 204 27.21 -1.21 -7.70
CA ASP A 204 27.53 -1.42 -6.30
C ASP A 204 28.53 -0.33 -5.87
N ILE A 205 28.29 0.27 -4.73
CA ILE A 205 29.08 1.37 -4.20
C ILE A 205 29.41 1.06 -2.76
N ASP A 206 30.69 0.97 -2.48
CA ASP A 206 31.25 0.87 -1.13
C ASP A 206 31.84 2.23 -0.72
N PHE A 207 31.63 2.62 0.54
CA PHE A 207 32.18 3.84 1.15
C PHE A 207 33.08 3.49 2.33
#